data_6aa1a4f1f7b7992283819bf98b0f59d1
#
_entry.id   6aa1a4f1f7b7992283819bf98b0f59d1
#
_cell.length_a   1.000
_cell.length_b   1.000
_cell.length_c   1.000
_cell.angle_alpha   90.00
_cell.angle_beta   90.00
_cell.angle_gamma   90.00
#
_symmetry.space_group_name_H-M   'P 1'
#
loop_
_entity.id
_entity.type
_entity.pdbx_description
1 polymer ?
#
loop_
_entity_poly.entity_id
_entity_poly.type
_entity_poly.pdbx_seq_one_letter_code
_entity_poly.pdbx_strand_id
1 'polypeptide(L)'
;MSAYRHDMVAMIEDSGMAPNKTIPEKNSYDVVIIGGAMMGSSCAWFLKKHYGFDGSVLVVDRDLSYEFASTSHTNSCVRQQFSNELNIRLSQFTVDFIRDFKQFMAPEPDVPELRIQNFGYLYLTDDPAKAEILKKLQVIQSD
;
A
#
# COMPACT_ATOMS: atom_id res chain seq x y z
N MET A 1 30.72 12.52 -9.89
CA MET A 1 29.57 12.06 -9.06
C MET A 1 29.26 12.98 -7.86
N SER A 2 30.23 13.70 -7.29
CA SER A 2 30.02 14.63 -6.15
C SER A 2 29.22 15.89 -6.52
N ALA A 3 29.44 16.48 -7.71
CA ALA A 3 28.75 17.70 -8.15
C ALA A 3 27.24 17.51 -8.33
N TYR A 4 26.81 16.39 -8.93
CA TYR A 4 25.38 16.08 -9.16
C TYR A 4 24.56 15.97 -7.87
N ARG A 5 25.19 15.55 -6.77
CA ARG A 5 24.54 15.43 -5.47
C ARG A 5 24.30 16.81 -4.82
N HIS A 6 25.25 17.73 -5.01
CA HIS A 6 25.12 19.11 -4.50
C HIS A 6 24.03 19.89 -5.22
N ASP A 7 23.96 19.76 -6.54
CA ASP A 7 22.97 20.46 -7.36
C ASP A 7 21.55 19.95 -7.08
N MET A 8 21.36 18.66 -6.85
CA MET A 8 20.06 18.09 -6.52
C MET A 8 19.57 18.49 -5.13
N VAL A 9 20.46 18.59 -4.15
CA VAL A 9 20.14 19.09 -2.80
C VAL A 9 19.77 20.57 -2.86
N ALA A 10 20.51 21.39 -3.58
CA ALA A 10 20.23 22.81 -3.76
C ALA A 10 18.89 23.08 -4.46
N MET A 11 18.55 22.32 -5.51
CA MET A 11 17.25 22.41 -6.21
C MET A 11 16.06 22.06 -5.30
N ILE A 12 16.25 21.16 -4.35
CA ILE A 12 15.22 20.76 -3.40
C ILE A 12 15.06 21.80 -2.29
N GLU A 13 16.13 22.43 -1.84
CA GLU A 13 16.11 23.52 -0.85
C GLU A 13 15.40 24.78 -1.37
N ASP A 14 15.54 25.06 -2.66
CA ASP A 14 14.91 26.23 -3.31
C ASP A 14 13.40 26.01 -3.61
N SER A 15 12.92 24.76 -3.55
CA SER A 15 11.52 24.42 -3.82
C SER A 15 10.54 24.71 -2.67
N GLY A 16 11.01 25.22 -1.52
CA GLY A 16 10.19 25.52 -0.34
C GLY A 16 9.59 24.28 0.33
N MET A 17 10.08 23.08 -0.03
CA MET A 17 9.64 21.83 0.59
C MET A 17 10.16 21.69 2.01
N ALA A 18 9.32 21.16 2.89
CA ALA A 18 9.53 21.07 4.32
C ALA A 18 10.87 20.42 4.77
N PRO A 19 11.39 20.79 5.95
CA PRO A 19 12.77 20.49 6.39
C PRO A 19 13.07 19.03 6.79
N ASN A 20 12.20 18.08 6.48
CA ASN A 20 12.40 16.66 6.83
C ASN A 20 13.15 15.87 5.75
N LYS A 21 14.22 16.45 5.20
CA LYS A 21 15.04 15.75 4.20
C LYS A 21 16.07 14.87 4.89
N THR A 22 15.77 13.59 4.98
CA THR A 22 16.78 12.60 5.32
C THR A 22 17.60 12.29 4.07
N ILE A 23 18.89 12.60 4.10
CA ILE A 23 19.81 12.23 3.02
C ILE A 23 20.10 10.74 3.15
N PRO A 24 19.98 9.94 2.09
CA PRO A 24 20.30 8.53 2.12
C PRO A 24 21.75 8.29 2.55
N GLU A 25 21.98 7.33 3.45
CA GLU A 25 23.30 7.01 3.97
C GLU A 25 24.24 6.45 2.89
N LYS A 26 23.67 5.74 1.92
CA LYS A 26 24.41 5.08 0.82
C LYS A 26 24.19 5.82 -0.49
N ASN A 27 25.15 5.67 -1.40
CA ASN A 27 25.06 6.22 -2.76
C ASN A 27 24.38 5.25 -3.75
N SER A 28 24.15 4.01 -3.36
CA SER A 28 23.48 2.99 -4.17
C SER A 28 22.66 2.06 -3.28
N TYR A 29 21.55 1.58 -3.80
CA TYR A 29 20.65 0.63 -3.16
C TYR A 29 20.25 -0.44 -4.16
N ASP A 30 19.99 -1.65 -3.67
CA ASP A 30 19.56 -2.77 -4.51
C ASP A 30 18.12 -2.56 -4.99
N VAL A 31 17.28 -1.96 -4.15
CA VAL A 31 15.89 -1.59 -4.49
C VAL A 31 15.63 -0.15 -4.03
N VAL A 32 15.02 0.64 -4.91
CA VAL A 32 14.49 1.98 -4.59
C VAL A 32 12.99 1.99 -4.85
N ILE A 33 12.23 2.32 -3.82
CA ILE A 33 10.76 2.43 -3.88
C ILE A 33 10.40 3.91 -3.86
N ILE A 34 9.72 4.37 -4.90
CA ILE A 34 9.26 5.75 -5.02
C ILE A 34 7.81 5.83 -4.54
N GLY A 35 7.58 6.56 -3.46
CA GLY A 35 6.32 6.65 -2.74
C GLY A 35 6.31 5.72 -1.52
N GLY A 36 6.25 6.28 -0.32
CA GLY A 36 6.30 5.57 0.96
C GLY A 36 4.95 5.36 1.63
N ALA A 37 3.85 5.76 0.99
CA ALA A 37 2.51 5.52 1.50
C ALA A 37 2.17 4.01 1.50
N MET A 38 0.92 3.61 1.63
CA MET A 38 0.51 2.22 1.83
C MET A 38 1.20 1.22 0.89
N MET A 39 1.22 1.49 -0.42
CA MET A 39 1.79 0.56 -1.40
C MET A 39 3.31 0.40 -1.24
N GLY A 40 4.04 1.50 -1.14
CA GLY A 40 5.50 1.45 -1.03
C GLY A 40 5.96 0.90 0.31
N SER A 41 5.31 1.28 1.41
CA SER A 41 5.59 0.71 2.73
C SER A 41 5.31 -0.79 2.77
N SER A 42 4.20 -1.26 2.17
CA SER A 42 3.89 -2.68 2.07
C SER A 42 4.98 -3.42 1.28
N CYS A 43 5.38 -2.91 0.11
CA CYS A 43 6.44 -3.51 -0.68
C CYS A 43 7.74 -3.62 0.11
N ALA A 44 8.16 -2.56 0.79
CA ALA A 44 9.37 -2.56 1.60
C ALA A 44 9.29 -3.57 2.75
N TRP A 45 8.16 -3.60 3.45
CA TRP A 45 7.95 -4.50 4.57
C TRP A 45 7.96 -5.97 4.14
N PHE A 46 7.18 -6.32 3.10
CA PHE A 46 7.16 -7.70 2.60
C PHE A 46 8.52 -8.14 2.09
N LEU A 47 9.26 -7.32 1.37
CA LEU A 47 10.62 -7.64 0.93
C LEU A 47 11.53 -7.92 2.12
N LYS A 48 11.59 -7.02 3.09
CA LYS A 48 12.57 -7.09 4.18
C LYS A 48 12.17 -8.04 5.31
N LYS A 49 10.92 -8.01 5.77
CA LYS A 49 10.47 -8.74 6.95
C LYS A 49 9.86 -10.10 6.60
N HIS A 50 9.04 -10.17 5.57
CA HIS A 50 8.33 -11.41 5.24
C HIS A 50 9.17 -12.34 4.37
N TYR A 51 9.82 -11.82 3.34
CA TYR A 51 10.65 -12.61 2.42
C TYR A 51 12.14 -12.63 2.77
N GLY A 52 12.59 -11.86 3.75
CA GLY A 52 13.97 -11.87 4.21
C GLY A 52 14.97 -11.39 3.15
N PHE A 53 14.59 -10.43 2.31
CA PHE A 53 15.48 -9.89 1.30
C PHE A 53 16.70 -9.22 1.93
N ASP A 54 17.91 -9.73 1.69
CA ASP A 54 19.16 -9.24 2.29
C ASP A 54 19.66 -7.93 1.69
N GLY A 55 19.25 -7.59 0.47
CA GLY A 55 19.64 -6.36 -0.21
C GLY A 55 19.18 -5.10 0.51
N SER A 56 19.81 -3.98 0.20
CA SER A 56 19.45 -2.67 0.72
C SER A 56 18.19 -2.12 0.02
N VAL A 57 17.25 -1.61 0.80
CA VAL A 57 16.01 -0.99 0.29
C VAL A 57 15.95 0.45 0.74
N LEU A 58 15.73 1.35 -0.21
CA LEU A 58 15.46 2.76 0.05
C LEU A 58 14.01 3.06 -0.33
N VAL A 59 13.28 3.66 0.59
CA VAL A 59 11.96 4.24 0.30
C VAL A 59 12.12 5.75 0.26
N VAL A 60 11.69 6.37 -0.83
CA VAL A 60 11.72 7.82 -0.99
C VAL A 60 10.32 8.36 -1.19
N ASP A 61 10.00 9.45 -0.52
CA ASP A 61 8.75 10.16 -0.71
C ASP A 61 9.02 11.66 -0.75
N ARG A 62 8.17 12.40 -1.43
CA ARG A 62 8.25 13.85 -1.49
C ARG A 62 7.81 14.52 -0.18
N ASP A 63 6.94 13.85 0.56
CA ASP A 63 6.31 14.37 1.77
C ASP A 63 5.98 13.23 2.74
N LEU A 64 6.72 13.19 3.86
CA LEU A 64 6.57 12.18 4.90
C LEU A 64 5.33 12.39 5.79
N SER A 65 4.62 13.50 5.66
CA SER A 65 3.31 13.68 6.31
C SER A 65 2.23 12.84 5.66
N TYR A 66 2.42 12.44 4.39
CA TYR A 66 1.44 11.78 3.54
C TYR A 66 0.11 12.53 3.37
N GLU A 67 0.08 13.85 3.69
CA GLU A 67 -1.15 14.66 3.62
C GLU A 67 -1.79 14.59 2.23
N PHE A 68 -0.96 14.61 1.18
CA PHE A 68 -1.42 14.56 -0.22
C PHE A 68 -1.33 13.16 -0.86
N ALA A 69 -1.06 12.13 -0.08
CA ALA A 69 -1.03 10.76 -0.58
C ALA A 69 -2.44 10.24 -0.87
N SER A 70 -2.61 9.48 -1.95
CA SER A 70 -3.90 8.86 -2.28
C SER A 70 -4.45 8.02 -1.14
N THR A 71 -3.59 7.38 -0.35
CA THR A 71 -3.95 6.61 0.84
C THR A 71 -4.69 7.46 1.87
N SER A 72 -4.27 8.72 2.08
CA SER A 72 -4.89 9.62 3.06
C SER A 72 -6.23 10.18 2.60
N HIS A 73 -6.52 10.12 1.31
CA HIS A 73 -7.75 10.61 0.70
C HIS A 73 -8.73 9.51 0.30
N THR A 74 -8.46 8.26 0.65
CA THR A 74 -9.37 7.14 0.40
C THR A 74 -10.43 7.04 1.48
N ASN A 75 -11.59 6.48 1.13
CA ASN A 75 -12.64 6.11 2.08
C ASN A 75 -12.36 4.77 2.79
N SER A 76 -11.21 4.17 2.56
CA SER A 76 -10.73 2.92 3.18
C SER A 76 -11.68 1.72 3.00
N CYS A 77 -12.45 1.68 1.92
CA CYS A 77 -13.30 0.54 1.61
C CYS A 77 -12.50 -0.56 0.91
N VAL A 78 -12.55 -1.76 1.47
CA VAL A 78 -11.98 -2.97 0.88
C VAL A 78 -13.10 -3.81 0.29
N ARG A 79 -13.06 -4.06 -1.02
CA ARG A 79 -14.06 -4.82 -1.75
C ARG A 79 -13.49 -6.18 -2.15
N GLN A 80 -14.24 -7.25 -1.95
CA GLN A 80 -13.89 -8.60 -2.41
C GLN A 80 -14.69 -9.05 -3.65
N GLN A 81 -15.60 -8.23 -4.12
CA GLN A 81 -16.47 -8.52 -5.27
C GLN A 81 -15.83 -8.08 -6.57
N PHE A 82 -15.14 -8.99 -7.22
CA PHE A 82 -14.51 -8.82 -8.52
C PHE A 82 -14.93 -9.95 -9.47
N SER A 83 -14.76 -9.71 -10.77
CA SER A 83 -14.96 -10.71 -11.83
C SER A 83 -13.70 -11.54 -12.12
N ASN A 84 -12.60 -11.23 -11.49
CA ASN A 84 -11.31 -11.90 -11.67
C ASN A 84 -10.88 -12.53 -10.35
N GLU A 85 -10.62 -13.83 -10.36
CA GLU A 85 -10.23 -14.61 -9.18
C GLU A 85 -8.98 -14.03 -8.48
N LEU A 86 -7.97 -13.60 -9.24
CA LEU A 86 -6.76 -13.03 -8.66
C LEU A 86 -7.08 -11.79 -7.80
N ASN A 87 -7.95 -10.91 -8.28
CA ASN A 87 -8.36 -9.72 -7.53
C ASN A 87 -9.17 -10.08 -6.28
N ILE A 88 -9.98 -11.13 -6.35
CA ILE A 88 -10.72 -11.65 -5.18
C ILE A 88 -9.72 -12.13 -4.13
N ARG A 89 -8.76 -12.98 -4.51
CA ARG A 89 -7.75 -13.52 -3.58
C ARG A 89 -6.83 -12.44 -3.00
N LEU A 90 -6.43 -11.44 -3.80
CA LEU A 90 -5.66 -10.28 -3.28
C LEU A 90 -6.46 -9.50 -2.23
N SER A 91 -7.76 -9.34 -2.45
CA SER A 91 -8.62 -8.64 -1.49
C SER A 91 -8.90 -9.47 -0.24
N GLN A 92 -9.08 -10.77 -0.36
CA GLN A 92 -9.17 -11.70 0.77
C GLN A 92 -7.91 -11.63 1.62
N PHE A 93 -6.74 -11.77 1.00
CA PHE A 93 -5.46 -11.62 1.68
C PHE A 93 -5.34 -10.27 2.41
N THR A 94 -5.79 -9.18 1.79
CA THR A 94 -5.76 -7.85 2.42
C THR A 94 -6.65 -7.80 3.67
N VAL A 95 -7.84 -8.42 3.62
CA VAL A 95 -8.75 -8.48 4.78
C VAL A 95 -8.13 -9.30 5.91
N ASP A 96 -7.55 -10.46 5.59
CA ASP A 96 -6.88 -11.32 6.58
C ASP A 96 -5.65 -10.62 7.16
N PHE A 97 -4.85 -9.95 6.34
CA PHE A 97 -3.73 -9.14 6.80
C PHE A 97 -4.17 -8.04 7.78
N ILE A 98 -5.30 -7.35 7.52
CA ILE A 98 -5.83 -6.31 8.42
C ILE A 98 -6.30 -6.94 9.73
N ARG A 99 -6.98 -8.10 9.70
CA ARG A 99 -7.47 -8.80 10.90
C ARG A 99 -6.33 -9.27 11.78
N ASP A 100 -5.29 -9.81 11.15
CA ASP A 100 -4.15 -10.40 11.84
C ASP A 100 -2.95 -9.43 11.91
N PHE A 101 -3.19 -8.14 11.72
CA PHE A 101 -2.15 -7.12 11.56
C PHE A 101 -1.10 -7.16 12.67
N LYS A 102 -1.52 -7.30 13.93
CA LYS A 102 -0.60 -7.40 15.07
C LYS A 102 0.31 -8.62 14.96
N GLN A 103 -0.20 -9.75 14.49
CA GLN A 103 0.58 -10.97 14.31
C GLN A 103 1.60 -10.81 13.17
N PHE A 104 1.19 -10.22 12.05
CA PHE A 104 2.09 -9.93 10.93
C PHE A 104 3.21 -8.96 11.33
N MET A 105 2.91 -7.97 12.14
CA MET A 105 3.87 -6.95 12.55
C MET A 105 4.70 -7.33 13.78
N ALA A 106 4.45 -8.47 14.41
CA ALA A 106 5.24 -8.92 15.55
C ALA A 106 6.73 -9.04 15.17
N PRO A 107 7.66 -8.69 16.08
CA PRO A 107 7.47 -8.36 17.52
C PRO A 107 7.32 -6.85 17.83
N GLU A 108 6.96 -5.99 16.87
CA GLU A 108 6.85 -4.55 17.10
C GLU A 108 5.82 -4.24 18.20
N PRO A 109 6.21 -3.56 19.31
CA PRO A 109 5.33 -3.43 20.48
C PRO A 109 4.17 -2.43 20.30
N ASP A 110 4.39 -1.39 19.49
CA ASP A 110 3.48 -0.23 19.39
C ASP A 110 2.59 -0.29 18.13
N VAL A 111 2.22 -1.49 17.70
CA VAL A 111 1.38 -1.67 16.52
C VAL A 111 -0.08 -1.34 16.86
N PRO A 112 -0.72 -0.41 16.13
CA PRO A 112 -2.11 -0.06 16.36
C PRO A 112 -3.05 -1.23 16.05
N GLU A 113 -4.18 -1.27 16.75
CA GLU A 113 -5.25 -2.19 16.39
C GLU A 113 -6.02 -1.64 15.19
N LEU A 114 -6.02 -2.41 14.10
CA LEU A 114 -6.83 -2.10 12.94
C LEU A 114 -8.22 -2.69 13.09
N ARG A 115 -9.23 -1.90 12.76
CA ARG A 115 -10.64 -2.33 12.83
C ARG A 115 -11.20 -2.41 11.42
N ILE A 116 -11.79 -3.54 11.09
CA ILE A 116 -12.54 -3.74 9.85
C ILE A 116 -14.00 -4.01 10.19
N GLN A 117 -14.91 -3.30 9.51
CA GLN A 117 -16.33 -3.49 9.64
C GLN A 117 -16.87 -4.16 8.38
N ASN A 118 -17.54 -5.28 8.53
CA ASN A 118 -18.17 -6.01 7.44
C ASN A 118 -19.64 -5.60 7.33
N PHE A 119 -19.96 -4.73 6.39
CA PHE A 119 -21.35 -4.36 6.06
C PHE A 119 -21.78 -4.80 4.67
N GLY A 120 -20.84 -5.39 3.90
CA GLY A 120 -21.07 -5.93 2.56
C GLY A 120 -21.27 -4.86 1.48
N TYR A 121 -21.61 -5.35 0.29
CA TYR A 121 -21.96 -4.52 -0.87
C TYR A 121 -23.30 -4.96 -1.40
N LEU A 122 -24.16 -4.01 -1.73
CA LEU A 122 -25.45 -4.25 -2.36
C LEU A 122 -25.41 -3.74 -3.79
N TYR A 123 -25.64 -4.64 -4.75
CA TYR A 123 -25.78 -4.29 -6.16
C TYR A 123 -27.25 -4.42 -6.58
N LEU A 124 -27.77 -3.38 -7.16
CA LEU A 124 -29.14 -3.32 -7.67
C LEU A 124 -29.11 -3.13 -9.18
N THR A 125 -29.98 -3.85 -9.89
CA THR A 125 -30.17 -3.69 -11.32
C THR A 125 -31.61 -4.07 -11.69
N ASP A 126 -32.18 -3.32 -12.62
CA ASP A 126 -33.45 -3.61 -13.28
C ASP A 126 -33.28 -4.34 -14.63
N ASP A 127 -32.01 -4.55 -15.04
CA ASP A 127 -31.64 -5.24 -16.27
C ASP A 127 -31.47 -6.75 -16.01
N PRO A 128 -32.33 -7.63 -16.56
CA PRO A 128 -32.21 -9.08 -16.37
C PRO A 128 -30.90 -9.67 -16.84
N ALA A 129 -30.29 -9.13 -17.91
CA ALA A 129 -29.00 -9.62 -18.41
C ALA A 129 -27.87 -9.32 -17.41
N LYS A 130 -27.89 -8.15 -16.80
CA LYS A 130 -26.93 -7.80 -15.74
C LYS A 130 -27.14 -8.62 -14.47
N ALA A 131 -28.41 -8.93 -14.12
CA ALA A 131 -28.71 -9.78 -13.00
C ALA A 131 -28.12 -11.20 -13.17
N GLU A 132 -28.18 -11.77 -14.36
CA GLU A 132 -27.55 -13.07 -14.65
C GLU A 132 -26.02 -13.00 -14.61
N ILE A 133 -25.42 -11.89 -15.04
CA ILE A 133 -23.97 -11.69 -14.88
C ILE A 133 -23.59 -11.66 -13.39
N LEU A 134 -24.30 -10.91 -12.56
CA LEU A 134 -24.06 -10.83 -11.12
C LEU A 134 -24.16 -12.22 -10.45
N LYS A 135 -25.14 -13.04 -10.81
CA LYS A 135 -25.26 -14.41 -10.30
C LYS A 135 -24.05 -15.29 -10.68
N LYS A 136 -23.57 -15.18 -11.92
CA LYS A 136 -22.37 -15.92 -12.36
C LYS A 136 -21.12 -15.48 -11.61
N LEU A 137 -20.95 -14.18 -11.35
CA LEU A 137 -19.83 -13.66 -10.59
C LEU A 137 -19.87 -14.10 -9.12
N GLN A 138 -21.07 -14.29 -8.56
CA GLN A 138 -21.24 -14.76 -7.20
C GLN A 138 -20.64 -16.17 -7.00
N VAL A 139 -20.69 -17.04 -8.00
CA VAL A 139 -20.08 -18.38 -7.94
C VAL A 139 -18.57 -18.26 -7.70
N ILE A 140 -17.89 -17.37 -8.45
CA ILE A 140 -16.44 -17.15 -8.30
C ILE A 140 -16.10 -16.55 -6.93
N GLN A 141 -17.02 -15.79 -6.34
CA GLN A 141 -16.81 -15.10 -5.07
C GLN A 141 -17.10 -15.98 -3.84
N SER A 142 -17.75 -17.14 -4.05
CA SER A 142 -18.14 -18.04 -2.97
C SER A 142 -17.12 -19.16 -2.70
N ASP A 143 -16.17 -19.35 -3.61
CA ASP A 143 -15.05 -20.30 -3.50
C ASP A 143 -13.86 -19.67 -2.73
#